data_ef5ce00b5fbdcf93035ed22de599aff9
#
_entry.id   ef5ce00b5fbdcf93035ed22de599aff9
#
_cell.length_a   1.000
_cell.length_b   1.000
_cell.length_c   1.000
_cell.angle_alpha   90.00
_cell.angle_beta   90.00
_cell.angle_gamma   90.00
#
_symmetry.space_group_name_H-M   'P 1'
#
loop_
_entity.id
_entity.type
_entity.pdbx_description
1 polymer ?
#
loop_
_entity_poly.entity_id
_entity_poly.type
_entity_poly.pdbx_seq_one_letter_code
_entity_poly.pdbx_strand_id
1 'polypeptide(L)' 'MSLTIGEKIKVIMNRQGMNMTDLAEKTKQTRQNLSNKMARDNFTERETRAMADALGVEVETRFRFPDGTII' A
#
# COMPACT_ATOMS: atom_id res chain seq x y z
N MET A 1 5.53 3.58 -17.01
CA MET A 1 6.23 3.34 -15.73
C MET A 1 5.20 3.17 -14.63
N SER A 2 5.26 2.07 -13.91
CA SER A 2 4.30 1.83 -12.84
C SER A 2 4.92 2.15 -11.48
N LEU A 3 4.09 2.63 -10.56
CA LEU A 3 4.50 2.92 -9.21
C LEU A 3 4.62 1.63 -8.40
N THR A 4 5.55 1.60 -7.45
CA THR A 4 5.62 0.51 -6.47
C THR A 4 4.44 0.63 -5.48
N ILE A 5 4.20 -0.41 -4.70
CA ILE A 5 3.16 -0.38 -3.67
C ILE A 5 3.43 0.76 -2.68
N GLY A 6 4.69 0.91 -2.24
CA GLY A 6 5.05 2.00 -1.32
C GLY A 6 4.80 3.38 -1.91
N GLU A 7 5.13 3.56 -3.18
CA GLU A 7 4.87 4.84 -3.86
C GLU A 7 3.38 5.13 -3.96
N LYS A 8 2.57 4.12 -4.28
CA LYS A 8 1.12 4.28 -4.35
C LYS A 8 0.54 4.66 -2.99
N ILE A 9 1.02 4.03 -1.93
CA ILE A 9 0.58 4.35 -0.57
C ILE A 9 0.91 5.80 -0.24
N LYS A 10 2.10 6.27 -0.59
CA LYS A 10 2.49 7.67 -0.36
C LYS A 10 1.58 8.65 -1.09
N VAL A 11 1.19 8.34 -2.32
CA VAL A 11 0.26 9.17 -3.09
C VAL A 11 -1.08 9.30 -2.35
N ILE A 12 -1.60 8.18 -1.87
CA ILE A 12 -2.88 8.16 -1.15
C ILE A 12 -2.76 8.95 0.16
N MET A 13 -1.68 8.75 0.90
CA MET A 13 -1.43 9.48 2.15
C MET A 13 -1.42 10.98 1.91
N ASN A 14 -0.73 11.44 0.86
CA ASN A 14 -0.68 12.85 0.51
C ASN A 14 -2.07 13.41 0.23
N ARG A 15 -2.88 12.67 -0.50
CA ARG A 15 -4.25 13.10 -0.80
C ARG A 15 -5.10 13.23 0.44
N GLN A 16 -4.84 12.44 1.45
CA GLN A 16 -5.62 12.41 2.68
C GLN A 16 -5.03 13.25 3.81
N GLY A 17 -3.87 13.86 3.58
CA GLY A 17 -3.18 14.62 4.60
C GLY A 17 -2.69 13.77 5.77
N MET A 18 -2.39 12.50 5.50
CA MET A 18 -1.94 11.55 6.51
C MET A 18 -0.42 11.43 6.51
N ASN A 19 0.19 11.37 7.69
CA ASN A 19 1.63 11.17 7.80
C ASN A 19 1.98 9.71 8.16
N MET A 20 3.28 9.40 8.17
CA MET A 20 3.75 8.03 8.46
C MET A 20 3.38 7.55 9.86
N THR A 21 3.40 8.44 10.84
CA THR A 21 3.03 8.10 12.21
C THR A 21 1.57 7.70 12.30
N ASP A 22 0.69 8.43 11.61
CA ASP A 22 -0.74 8.12 11.58
C ASP A 22 -1.00 6.75 10.97
N LEU A 23 -0.36 6.46 9.84
CA LEU A 23 -0.55 5.19 9.16
C LEU A 23 0.02 4.03 9.99
N ALA A 24 1.17 4.21 10.61
CA ALA A 24 1.76 3.20 11.47
C ALA A 24 0.82 2.86 12.65
N GLU A 25 0.25 3.88 13.28
CA GLU A 25 -0.72 3.67 14.36
C GLU A 25 -1.94 2.89 13.89
N LYS A 26 -2.49 3.26 12.74
CA LYS A 26 -3.68 2.61 12.19
C LYS A 26 -3.42 1.16 11.81
N THR A 27 -2.20 0.82 11.44
CA THR A 27 -1.82 -0.54 11.07
C THR A 27 -1.13 -1.30 12.20
N LYS A 28 -1.13 -0.72 13.40
CA LYS A 28 -0.60 -1.35 14.63
C LYS A 28 0.86 -1.78 14.50
N GLN A 29 1.67 -0.90 13.93
CA GLN A 29 3.10 -1.15 13.79
C GLN A 29 3.90 0.10 14.14
N THR A 30 5.20 -0.05 14.30
CA THR A 30 6.05 1.11 14.56
C THR A 30 6.27 1.88 13.26
N ARG A 31 6.51 3.19 13.39
CA ARG A 31 6.85 4.02 12.24
C ARG A 31 8.09 3.49 11.53
N GLN A 32 9.09 3.04 12.30
CA GLN A 32 10.33 2.50 11.74
C GLN A 32 10.07 1.24 10.90
N ASN A 33 9.23 0.34 11.39
CA ASN A 33 8.86 -0.87 10.66
C ASN A 33 8.16 -0.53 9.35
N LEU A 34 7.20 0.39 9.39
CA LEU A 34 6.48 0.84 8.20
C LEU A 34 7.45 1.50 7.21
N SER A 35 8.32 2.38 7.69
CA SER A 35 9.30 3.06 6.85
C SER A 35 10.21 2.07 6.14
N ASN A 36 10.67 1.03 6.85
CA ASN A 36 11.51 -0.01 6.27
C ASN A 36 10.78 -0.80 5.19
N LYS A 37 9.52 -1.15 5.43
CA LYS A 37 8.70 -1.87 4.44
C LYS A 37 8.50 -1.05 3.18
N MET A 38 8.23 0.24 3.33
CA MET A 38 8.04 1.12 2.19
C MET A 38 9.33 1.32 1.39
N ALA A 39 10.47 1.44 2.08
CA ALA A 39 11.76 1.59 1.42
C ALA A 39 12.15 0.36 0.61
N ARG A 40 11.82 -0.84 1.10
CA ARG A 40 12.12 -2.10 0.44
C ARG A 40 11.04 -2.54 -0.54
N ASP A 41 9.89 -1.90 -0.49
CA ASP A 41 8.69 -2.29 -1.24
C ASP A 41 8.35 -3.78 -1.03
N ASN A 42 8.45 -4.21 0.22
CA ASN A 42 8.28 -5.60 0.60
C ASN A 42 6.98 -5.79 1.38
N PHE A 43 5.87 -5.81 0.66
CA PHE A 43 4.55 -5.98 1.24
C PHE A 43 3.93 -7.31 0.80
N THR A 44 3.42 -8.07 1.76
CA THR A 44 2.57 -9.21 1.43
C THR A 44 1.20 -8.70 0.99
N GLU A 45 0.41 -9.56 0.35
CA GLU A 45 -0.96 -9.19 -0.02
C GLU A 45 -1.77 -8.80 1.20
N ARG A 46 -1.63 -9.53 2.29
CA ARG A 46 -2.32 -9.23 3.55
C ARG A 46 -1.94 -7.85 4.09
N GLU A 47 -0.65 -7.52 4.06
CA GLU A 47 -0.17 -6.21 4.51
C GLU A 47 -0.69 -5.10 3.62
N THR A 48 -0.72 -5.31 2.31
CA THR A 48 -1.26 -4.33 1.36
C THR A 48 -2.73 -4.07 1.63
N ARG A 49 -3.51 -5.11 1.91
CA ARG A 49 -4.93 -4.96 2.25
C ARG A 49 -5.12 -4.22 3.57
N ALA A 50 -4.28 -4.50 4.56
CA ALA A 50 -4.34 -3.80 5.83
C ALA A 50 -4.06 -2.30 5.65
N MET A 51 -3.10 -1.95 4.81
CA MET A 51 -2.81 -0.56 4.47
C MET A 51 -4.01 0.10 3.78
N ALA A 52 -4.59 -0.59 2.82
CA ALA A 52 -5.76 -0.08 2.10
C ALA A 52 -6.93 0.17 3.06
N ASP A 53 -7.20 -0.76 3.96
CA ASP A 53 -8.25 -0.61 4.97
C ASP A 53 -8.00 0.63 5.84
N ALA A 54 -6.76 0.82 6.29
CA ALA A 54 -6.38 1.96 7.11
C ALA A 54 -6.54 3.28 6.35
N LEU A 55 -6.37 3.25 5.03
CA LEU A 55 -6.49 4.42 4.16
C LEU A 55 -7.90 4.60 3.61
N GLY A 56 -8.81 3.67 3.88
CA GLY A 56 -10.19 3.75 3.40
C GLY A 56 -10.34 3.53 1.90
N VAL A 57 -9.42 2.79 1.30
CA VAL A 57 -9.46 2.46 -0.12
C VAL A 57 -9.48 0.95 -0.32
N GLU A 58 -9.82 0.51 -1.52
CA GLU A 58 -9.81 -0.90 -1.88
C GLU A 58 -8.59 -1.24 -2.71
N VAL A 59 -8.08 -2.46 -2.53
CA VAL A 59 -6.99 -3.00 -3.35
C VAL A 59 -7.58 -4.03 -4.30
N GLU A 60 -7.24 -3.90 -5.56
CA GLU A 60 -7.60 -4.89 -6.57
C GLU A 60 -6.33 -5.52 -7.12
N THR A 61 -6.30 -6.84 -7.17
CA THR A 61 -5.21 -7.59 -7.79
C THR A 61 -5.75 -8.32 -9.00
N ARG A 62 -5.16 -8.06 -10.16
CA ARG A 62 -5.61 -8.63 -11.43
C ARG A 62 -4.44 -9.20 -12.19
N PHE A 63 -4.68 -10.32 -12.84
CA PHE A 63 -3.71 -10.90 -13.76
C PHE A 63 -4.27 -10.78 -15.17
N ARG A 64 -3.43 -10.32 -16.09
CA ARG A 64 -3.79 -10.20 -17.50
C ARG A 64 -3.05 -11.27 -18.30
N PHE A 65 -3.81 -12.09 -18.99
CA PHE A 65 -3.25 -13.08 -19.92
C PHE A 65 -2.85 -12.42 -21.23
N PRO A 66 -1.96 -13.07 -22.02
CA PRO A 66 -1.53 -12.51 -23.31
C PRO A 66 -2.68 -12.26 -24.28
N ASP A 67 -3.79 -12.99 -24.15
CA ASP A 67 -4.98 -12.81 -25.01
C ASP A 67 -5.89 -11.67 -24.55
N GLY A 68 -5.54 -10.99 -23.46
CA GLY A 68 -6.33 -9.88 -22.95
C GLY A 68 -7.31 -10.27 -21.84
N THR A 69 -7.46 -11.55 -21.54
CA THR A 69 -8.32 -12.01 -20.45
C THR A 69 -7.75 -11.55 -19.11
N ILE A 70 -8.62 -11.17 -18.19
CA ILE A 70 -8.25 -10.68 -16.86
C ILE A 70 -8.96 -11.52 -15.80
N ILE A 71 -8.21 -11.93 -14.78
CA ILE A 71 -8.78 -12.58 -13.59
C ILE A 71 -8.28 -11.91 -12.33
#